data_5cd30e8ae757ed8eb46728316b082b0c
#
_entry.id   5cd30e8ae757ed8eb46728316b082b0c
#
_cell.length_a   1.000
_cell.length_b   1.000
_cell.length_c   1.000
_cell.angle_alpha   90.00
_cell.angle_beta   90.00
_cell.angle_gamma   90.00
#
_symmetry.space_group_name_H-M   'P 1'
#
loop_
_entity.id
_entity.type
_entity.pdbx_description
1 polymer ?
#
loop_
_entity_poly.entity_id
_entity_poly.type
_entity_poly.pdbx_seq_one_letter_code
_entity_poly.pdbx_strand_id
1 'polypeptide(L)'
;ISGDYTNGILKRLDEITFYKPTAVFLMIGINEFFADNSNNSDINPKSVSKNIFKIADLITQKSPNTKVYLYTILPINANQYIEVKKVDYNFLQNGFSPSVNQQVVEANIILKSNFTYPVIDLYSAFINKNFELNPLFSSDGVHLNENGYDLWVKKTKELILSLENGNWTFIFLVMVYF
;
A
#
# COMPACT_ATOMS: atom_id res chain seq x y z
N ILE A 1 -2.90 11.88 -1.13
CA ILE A 1 -2.24 12.53 -2.26
C ILE A 1 -1.87 11.43 -3.24
N SER A 2 -2.32 11.56 -4.48
CA SER A 2 -1.96 10.63 -5.55
C SER A 2 -0.46 10.67 -5.82
N GLY A 3 0.16 9.53 -6.11
CA GLY A 3 1.60 9.45 -6.39
C GLY A 3 2.53 9.62 -5.19
N ASP A 4 2.03 9.55 -3.97
CA ASP A 4 2.87 9.79 -2.78
C ASP A 4 3.79 8.60 -2.46
N TYR A 5 4.87 8.91 -1.77
CA TYR A 5 5.90 7.98 -1.32
C TYR A 5 5.88 7.88 0.21
N THR A 6 6.50 6.85 0.77
CA THR A 6 6.63 6.72 2.23
C THR A 6 7.27 7.95 2.89
N ASN A 7 8.24 8.57 2.23
CA ASN A 7 8.85 9.82 2.69
C ASN A 7 7.89 11.01 2.66
N GLY A 8 6.93 11.05 1.74
CA GLY A 8 5.87 12.07 1.70
C GLY A 8 4.96 11.98 2.91
N ILE A 9 4.54 10.77 3.30
CA ILE A 9 3.75 10.55 4.51
C ILE A 9 4.53 10.95 5.76
N LEU A 10 5.82 10.59 5.84
CA LEU A 10 6.68 10.97 6.98
C LEU A 10 6.75 12.50 7.17
N LYS A 11 6.76 13.28 6.09
CA LYS A 11 6.78 14.74 6.16
C LYS A 11 5.44 15.35 6.61
N ARG A 12 4.32 14.63 6.43
CA ARG A 12 2.96 15.10 6.72
C ARG A 12 2.30 14.38 7.90
N LEU A 13 3.09 13.70 8.71
CA LEU A 13 2.59 12.86 9.80
C LEU A 13 1.77 13.66 10.81
N ASP A 14 2.11 14.94 11.01
CA ASP A 14 1.40 15.84 11.92
C ASP A 14 -0.05 16.08 11.46
N GLU A 15 -0.33 16.08 10.15
CA GLU A 15 -1.70 16.18 9.62
C GLU A 15 -2.56 14.98 10.05
N ILE A 16 -1.98 13.78 10.08
CA ILE A 16 -2.68 12.56 10.50
C ILE A 16 -2.89 12.55 12.02
N THR A 17 -1.82 12.84 12.77
CA THR A 17 -1.84 12.71 14.24
C THR A 17 -2.56 13.85 14.94
N PHE A 18 -2.71 15.01 14.28
CA PHE A 18 -3.47 16.16 14.80
C PHE A 18 -4.91 15.79 15.18
N TYR A 19 -5.57 14.99 14.36
CA TYR A 19 -6.96 14.59 14.59
C TYR A 19 -7.10 13.45 15.61
N LYS A 20 -6.01 12.88 16.09
CA LYS A 20 -5.99 11.74 17.04
C LYS A 20 -6.99 10.65 16.64
N PRO A 21 -6.88 10.09 15.42
CA PRO A 21 -7.86 9.13 14.92
C PRO A 21 -7.88 7.86 15.81
N THR A 22 -9.01 7.20 15.90
CA THR A 22 -9.12 5.91 16.59
C THR A 22 -8.31 4.83 15.89
N ALA A 23 -8.28 4.88 14.56
CA ALA A 23 -7.50 3.95 13.75
C ALA A 23 -6.92 4.61 12.50
N VAL A 24 -5.75 4.13 12.10
CA VAL A 24 -5.12 4.44 10.81
C VAL A 24 -4.92 3.13 10.06
N PHE A 25 -5.42 3.09 8.83
CA PHE A 25 -5.19 2.02 7.88
C PHE A 25 -4.19 2.49 6.83
N LEU A 26 -3.01 1.89 6.80
CA LEU A 26 -1.88 2.34 5.99
C LEU A 26 -1.60 1.38 4.83
N MET A 27 -1.78 1.87 3.60
CA MET A 27 -1.34 1.20 2.37
C MET A 27 -0.52 2.17 1.53
N ILE A 28 0.78 1.93 1.43
CA ILE A 28 1.75 2.76 0.71
C ILE A 28 2.94 1.91 0.31
N GLY A 29 3.73 2.36 -0.66
CA GLY A 29 5.00 1.74 -1.03
C GLY A 29 5.08 1.30 -2.48
N ILE A 30 3.96 1.27 -3.22
CA ILE A 30 3.98 0.87 -4.63
C ILE A 30 4.72 1.89 -5.49
N ASN A 31 4.58 3.18 -5.19
CA ASN A 31 5.20 4.25 -5.98
C ASN A 31 6.73 4.21 -5.93
N GLU A 32 7.31 3.78 -4.81
CA GLU A 32 8.74 3.56 -4.71
C GLU A 32 9.24 2.55 -5.73
N PHE A 33 8.49 1.49 -5.97
CA PHE A 33 8.88 0.43 -6.91
C PHE A 33 8.61 0.79 -8.37
N PHE A 34 7.76 1.79 -8.62
CA PHE A 34 7.51 2.35 -9.94
C PHE A 34 8.53 3.41 -10.36
N ALA A 35 9.18 4.08 -9.43
CA ALA A 35 10.20 5.05 -9.75
C ALA A 35 11.35 4.36 -10.50
N ASP A 36 11.93 5.06 -11.45
CA ASP A 36 13.16 4.61 -12.13
C ASP A 36 14.31 4.55 -11.12
N ASN A 37 14.50 3.38 -10.53
CA ASN A 37 15.51 3.12 -9.52
C ASN A 37 16.85 2.68 -10.12
N SER A 38 17.02 2.74 -11.43
CA SER A 38 18.27 2.37 -12.10
C SER A 38 19.49 3.09 -11.51
N ASN A 39 19.27 4.25 -10.87
CA ASN A 39 20.31 5.08 -10.25
C ASN A 39 20.17 5.21 -8.72
N ASN A 40 19.20 4.57 -8.07
CA ASN A 40 18.98 4.72 -6.64
C ASN A 40 18.89 3.37 -5.91
N SER A 41 20.05 2.81 -5.57
CA SER A 41 20.18 1.55 -4.82
C SER A 41 19.53 1.58 -3.43
N ASP A 42 19.18 2.77 -2.91
CA ASP A 42 18.61 2.93 -1.57
C ASP A 42 17.11 2.58 -1.53
N ILE A 43 16.43 2.56 -2.69
CA ILE A 43 15.03 2.15 -2.78
C ILE A 43 14.97 0.65 -3.07
N ASN A 44 14.56 -0.10 -2.08
CA ASN A 44 14.40 -1.55 -2.14
C ASN A 44 13.30 -2.00 -1.15
N PRO A 45 12.82 -3.25 -1.22
CA PRO A 45 11.77 -3.75 -0.34
C PRO A 45 12.04 -3.57 1.16
N LYS A 46 13.30 -3.68 1.59
CA LYS A 46 13.67 -3.49 3.00
C LYS A 46 13.56 -2.03 3.43
N SER A 47 14.04 -1.10 2.60
CA SER A 47 13.96 0.34 2.93
C SER A 47 12.52 0.84 2.93
N VAL A 48 11.69 0.40 1.97
CA VAL A 48 10.26 0.72 1.90
C VAL A 48 9.52 0.18 3.12
N SER A 49 9.70 -1.10 3.46
CA SER A 49 9.08 -1.72 4.63
C SER A 49 9.53 -1.04 5.93
N LYS A 50 10.82 -0.69 6.05
CA LYS A 50 11.34 0.08 7.19
C LYS A 50 10.65 1.43 7.34
N ASN A 51 10.42 2.14 6.23
CA ASN A 51 9.69 3.41 6.26
C ASN A 51 8.23 3.23 6.67
N ILE A 52 7.55 2.17 6.19
CA ILE A 52 6.17 1.85 6.60
C ILE A 52 6.10 1.62 8.11
N PHE A 53 7.02 0.82 8.68
CA PHE A 53 7.08 0.63 10.13
C PHE A 53 7.39 1.93 10.87
N LYS A 54 8.32 2.74 10.37
CA LYS A 54 8.62 4.05 10.95
C LYS A 54 7.40 4.97 10.96
N ILE A 55 6.58 4.97 9.91
CA ILE A 55 5.32 5.73 9.88
C ILE A 55 4.40 5.22 11.00
N ALA A 56 4.20 3.91 11.12
CA ALA A 56 3.36 3.30 12.13
C ALA A 56 3.84 3.61 13.56
N ASP A 57 5.15 3.49 13.81
CA ASP A 57 5.78 3.80 15.10
C ASP A 57 5.57 5.26 15.49
N LEU A 58 5.78 6.20 14.54
CA LEU A 58 5.61 7.62 14.80
C LEU A 58 4.13 8.01 15.02
N ILE A 59 3.19 7.37 14.33
CA ILE A 59 1.76 7.55 14.60
C ILE A 59 1.44 7.11 16.02
N THR A 60 1.87 5.92 16.42
CA THR A 60 1.63 5.38 17.75
C THR A 60 2.31 6.23 18.84
N GLN A 61 3.52 6.72 18.57
CA GLN A 61 4.22 7.61 19.50
C GLN A 61 3.51 8.96 19.70
N LYS A 62 3.05 9.58 18.61
CA LYS A 62 2.37 10.90 18.65
C LYS A 62 0.91 10.80 19.07
N SER A 63 0.26 9.67 18.84
CA SER A 63 -1.13 9.41 19.19
C SER A 63 -1.28 7.99 19.79
N PRO A 64 -0.96 7.80 21.08
CA PRO A 64 -0.85 6.48 21.70
C PRO A 64 -2.13 5.66 21.71
N ASN A 65 -3.29 6.31 21.57
CA ASN A 65 -4.60 5.63 21.53
C ASN A 65 -5.01 5.24 20.10
N THR A 66 -4.25 5.65 19.07
CA THR A 66 -4.51 5.31 17.67
C THR A 66 -4.05 3.88 17.38
N LYS A 67 -4.95 3.04 16.91
CA LYS A 67 -4.61 1.72 16.39
C LYS A 67 -4.10 1.83 14.95
N VAL A 68 -2.97 1.20 14.64
CA VAL A 68 -2.42 1.20 13.27
C VAL A 68 -2.56 -0.18 12.67
N TYR A 69 -3.16 -0.25 11.49
CA TYR A 69 -3.30 -1.44 10.66
C TYR A 69 -2.54 -1.23 9.36
N LEU A 70 -1.75 -2.21 8.98
CA LEU A 70 -1.02 -2.19 7.71
C LEU A 70 -1.77 -3.03 6.68
N TYR A 71 -1.83 -2.57 5.45
CA TYR A 71 -2.21 -3.40 4.32
C TYR A 71 -0.96 -3.92 3.61
N THR A 72 -1.06 -5.11 3.04
CA THR A 72 -0.09 -5.54 2.05
C THR A 72 -0.18 -4.65 0.80
N ILE A 73 0.96 -4.37 0.19
CA ILE A 73 1.06 -3.60 -1.06
C ILE A 73 0.45 -4.44 -2.19
N LEU A 74 -0.41 -3.83 -3.00
CA LEU A 74 -1.01 -4.50 -4.14
C LEU A 74 -0.02 -4.62 -5.30
N PRO A 75 -0.11 -5.68 -6.11
CA PRO A 75 0.70 -5.83 -7.30
C PRO A 75 0.18 -4.94 -8.43
N ILE A 76 0.92 -4.91 -9.54
CA ILE A 76 0.49 -4.28 -10.77
C ILE A 76 0.24 -5.34 -11.85
N ASN A 77 -0.53 -4.95 -12.89
CA ASN A 77 -0.56 -5.63 -14.18
C ASN A 77 0.16 -4.76 -15.20
N ALA A 78 1.45 -5.01 -15.39
CA ALA A 78 2.31 -4.17 -16.22
C ALA A 78 1.85 -4.14 -17.69
N ASN A 79 1.42 -5.28 -18.24
CA ASN A 79 0.94 -5.37 -19.62
C ASN A 79 -0.30 -4.51 -19.82
N GLN A 80 -1.29 -4.62 -18.93
CA GLN A 80 -2.50 -3.80 -18.98
C GLN A 80 -2.17 -2.30 -18.84
N TYR A 81 -1.25 -1.95 -17.96
CA TYR A 81 -0.84 -0.55 -17.76
C TYR A 81 -0.20 0.05 -19.02
N ILE A 82 0.74 -0.67 -19.64
CA ILE A 82 1.39 -0.27 -20.88
C ILE A 82 0.37 -0.10 -22.01
N GLU A 83 -0.55 -1.07 -22.14
CA GLU A 83 -1.59 -1.04 -23.18
C GLU A 83 -2.51 0.18 -23.03
N VAL A 84 -3.00 0.43 -21.81
CA VAL A 84 -3.95 1.51 -21.53
C VAL A 84 -3.30 2.90 -21.60
N LYS A 85 -2.11 3.04 -21.00
CA LYS A 85 -1.43 4.35 -20.93
C LYS A 85 -0.64 4.70 -22.20
N LYS A 86 -0.45 3.74 -23.12
CA LYS A 86 0.34 3.91 -24.35
C LYS A 86 1.76 4.40 -24.09
N VAL A 87 2.37 3.90 -23.03
CA VAL A 87 3.71 4.27 -22.60
C VAL A 87 4.67 3.10 -22.77
N ASP A 88 5.91 3.38 -23.11
CA ASP A 88 6.99 2.41 -23.18
C ASP A 88 7.68 2.33 -21.81
N TYR A 89 7.15 1.48 -20.94
CA TYR A 89 7.82 1.17 -19.68
C TYR A 89 8.64 -0.11 -19.81
N ASN A 90 9.71 -0.05 -20.60
CA ASN A 90 10.65 -1.17 -20.72
C ASN A 90 11.13 -1.66 -19.35
N PHE A 91 11.23 -0.76 -18.37
CA PHE A 91 11.61 -1.10 -17.01
C PHE A 91 10.56 -1.96 -16.28
N LEU A 92 9.27 -1.88 -16.61
CA LEU A 92 8.25 -2.72 -15.96
C LEU A 92 8.31 -4.18 -16.43
N GLN A 93 8.77 -4.42 -17.66
CA GLN A 93 8.80 -5.74 -18.28
C GLN A 93 10.19 -6.36 -18.34
N ASN A 94 11.23 -5.61 -18.68
CA ASN A 94 12.52 -6.17 -19.12
C ASN A 94 13.77 -5.59 -18.45
N GLY A 95 13.65 -4.50 -17.70
CA GLY A 95 14.81 -3.72 -17.28
C GLY A 95 15.16 -3.83 -15.81
N PHE A 96 14.21 -4.22 -14.98
CA PHE A 96 14.45 -4.32 -13.53
C PHE A 96 14.46 -5.76 -13.07
N SER A 97 15.58 -6.12 -12.54
CA SER A 97 15.72 -7.32 -11.71
C SER A 97 16.08 -6.83 -10.30
N PRO A 98 15.19 -6.98 -9.33
CA PRO A 98 13.85 -7.61 -9.39
C PRO A 98 12.78 -6.71 -10.03
N SER A 99 11.75 -7.33 -10.64
CA SER A 99 10.59 -6.61 -11.18
C SER A 99 9.77 -5.90 -10.08
N VAL A 100 8.88 -4.97 -10.47
CA VAL A 100 7.99 -4.29 -9.52
C VAL A 100 7.24 -5.30 -8.64
N ASN A 101 6.62 -6.33 -9.24
CA ASN A 101 5.86 -7.33 -8.48
C ASN A 101 6.75 -8.24 -7.60
N GLN A 102 7.98 -8.53 -8.01
CA GLN A 102 8.94 -9.24 -7.14
C GLN A 102 9.29 -8.40 -5.91
N GLN A 103 9.50 -7.09 -6.07
CA GLN A 103 9.75 -6.17 -4.96
C GLN A 103 8.53 -6.06 -4.03
N VAL A 104 7.32 -6.02 -4.60
CA VAL A 104 6.07 -6.05 -3.82
C VAL A 104 5.96 -7.32 -2.98
N VAL A 105 6.25 -8.48 -3.57
CA VAL A 105 6.22 -9.76 -2.84
C VAL A 105 7.22 -9.75 -1.68
N GLU A 106 8.45 -9.32 -1.91
CA GLU A 106 9.48 -9.25 -0.86
C GLU A 106 9.08 -8.28 0.26
N ALA A 107 8.58 -7.08 -0.09
CA ALA A 107 8.10 -6.12 0.90
C ALA A 107 6.93 -6.69 1.72
N ASN A 108 5.98 -7.37 1.08
CA ASN A 108 4.85 -7.99 1.76
C ASN A 108 5.25 -9.14 2.69
N ILE A 109 6.30 -9.90 2.35
CA ILE A 109 6.88 -10.90 3.26
C ILE A 109 7.42 -10.19 4.51
N ILE A 110 8.15 -9.09 4.35
CA ILE A 110 8.70 -8.33 5.47
C ILE A 110 7.56 -7.75 6.32
N LEU A 111 6.53 -7.16 5.69
CA LEU A 111 5.37 -6.61 6.41
C LEU A 111 4.67 -7.70 7.23
N LYS A 112 4.41 -8.88 6.64
CA LYS A 112 3.72 -9.99 7.32
C LYS A 112 4.56 -10.68 8.38
N SER A 113 5.88 -10.57 8.35
CA SER A 113 6.77 -11.11 9.39
C SER A 113 6.81 -10.24 10.67
N ASN A 114 6.21 -9.04 10.63
CA ASN A 114 6.13 -8.16 11.77
C ASN A 114 4.98 -8.58 12.70
N PHE A 115 5.24 -8.57 14.02
CA PHE A 115 4.26 -8.93 15.05
C PHE A 115 3.75 -7.72 15.83
N THR A 116 4.22 -6.52 15.54
CA THR A 116 3.84 -5.29 16.26
C THR A 116 2.51 -4.72 15.76
N TYR A 117 2.31 -4.73 14.44
CA TYR A 117 1.14 -4.17 13.79
C TYR A 117 0.35 -5.25 13.07
N PRO A 118 -1.00 -5.29 13.21
CA PRO A 118 -1.83 -6.18 12.41
C PRO A 118 -1.68 -5.88 10.92
N VAL A 119 -1.49 -6.91 10.11
CA VAL A 119 -1.36 -6.80 8.66
C VAL A 119 -2.56 -7.45 7.99
N ILE A 120 -3.28 -6.69 7.19
CA ILE A 120 -4.42 -7.13 6.39
C ILE A 120 -3.90 -7.55 5.00
N ASP A 121 -4.02 -8.83 4.69
CA ASP A 121 -3.55 -9.36 3.41
C ASP A 121 -4.57 -9.09 2.28
N LEU A 122 -4.41 -7.94 1.63
CA LEU A 122 -5.14 -7.63 0.40
C LEU A 122 -4.47 -8.25 -0.83
N TYR A 123 -3.13 -8.35 -0.85
CA TYR A 123 -2.38 -8.87 -1.99
C TYR A 123 -2.97 -10.20 -2.47
N SER A 124 -3.14 -11.17 -1.57
CA SER A 124 -3.65 -12.50 -1.90
C SER A 124 -5.06 -12.51 -2.49
N ALA A 125 -5.87 -11.47 -2.20
CA ALA A 125 -7.23 -11.36 -2.73
C ALA A 125 -7.28 -10.72 -4.12
N PHE A 126 -6.25 -9.96 -4.49
CA PHE A 126 -6.24 -9.15 -5.71
C PHE A 126 -5.41 -9.74 -6.85
N ILE A 127 -4.65 -10.80 -6.59
CA ILE A 127 -3.79 -11.42 -7.62
C ILE A 127 -4.59 -12.31 -8.57
N ASN A 128 -4.11 -12.39 -9.82
CA ASN A 128 -4.47 -13.42 -10.78
C ASN A 128 -3.52 -14.64 -10.66
N LYS A 129 -3.68 -15.63 -11.52
CA LYS A 129 -2.83 -16.85 -11.58
C LYS A 129 -1.35 -16.56 -11.90
N ASN A 130 -1.04 -15.38 -12.42
CA ASN A 130 0.32 -14.95 -12.76
C ASN A 130 0.93 -14.06 -11.66
N PHE A 131 0.28 -13.93 -10.48
CA PHE A 131 0.70 -13.05 -9.39
C PHE A 131 0.73 -11.56 -9.75
N GLU A 132 -0.09 -11.15 -10.72
CA GLU A 132 -0.31 -9.77 -11.12
C GLU A 132 -1.67 -9.29 -10.64
N LEU A 133 -1.88 -7.96 -10.61
CA LEU A 133 -3.21 -7.40 -10.34
C LEU A 133 -4.23 -7.95 -11.34
N ASN A 134 -5.28 -8.55 -10.81
CA ASN A 134 -6.32 -9.14 -11.62
C ASN A 134 -7.07 -8.04 -12.40
N PRO A 135 -7.16 -8.12 -13.73
CA PRO A 135 -7.84 -7.11 -14.56
C PRO A 135 -9.30 -6.86 -14.18
N LEU A 136 -9.95 -7.83 -13.50
CA LEU A 136 -11.30 -7.62 -12.96
C LEU A 136 -11.37 -6.47 -11.96
N PHE A 137 -10.30 -6.19 -11.25
CA PHE A 137 -10.24 -5.21 -10.17
C PHE A 137 -9.55 -3.90 -10.54
N SER A 138 -9.10 -3.77 -11.78
CA SER A 138 -8.41 -2.57 -12.27
C SER A 138 -8.77 -2.27 -13.72
N SER A 139 -8.88 -1.00 -14.06
CA SER A 139 -9.11 -0.56 -15.44
C SER A 139 -7.82 -0.27 -16.20
N ASP A 140 -6.71 -0.07 -15.50
CA ASP A 140 -5.43 0.29 -16.12
C ASP A 140 -4.24 -0.54 -15.61
N GLY A 141 -4.50 -1.57 -14.84
CA GLY A 141 -3.46 -2.45 -14.31
C GLY A 141 -2.78 -1.94 -13.03
N VAL A 142 -3.19 -0.79 -12.50
CA VAL A 142 -2.65 -0.19 -11.28
C VAL A 142 -3.76 0.29 -10.35
N HIS A 143 -4.62 1.20 -10.81
CA HIS A 143 -5.69 1.76 -9.99
C HIS A 143 -6.86 0.78 -9.88
N LEU A 144 -7.45 0.72 -8.68
CA LEU A 144 -8.66 -0.07 -8.47
C LEU A 144 -9.85 0.56 -9.19
N ASN A 145 -10.64 -0.28 -9.85
CA ASN A 145 -11.96 0.06 -10.35
C ASN A 145 -13.04 -0.21 -9.27
N GLU A 146 -14.30 -0.06 -9.61
CA GLU A 146 -15.44 -0.29 -8.71
C GLU A 146 -15.41 -1.69 -8.07
N ASN A 147 -15.19 -2.74 -8.86
CA ASN A 147 -15.08 -4.12 -8.35
C ASN A 147 -13.91 -4.28 -7.38
N GLY A 148 -12.80 -3.59 -7.64
CA GLY A 148 -11.63 -3.58 -6.77
C GLY A 148 -11.94 -2.91 -5.42
N TYR A 149 -12.62 -1.78 -5.43
CA TYR A 149 -13.06 -1.12 -4.19
C TYR A 149 -14.09 -1.95 -3.43
N ASP A 150 -15.03 -2.61 -4.11
CA ASP A 150 -15.99 -3.52 -3.47
C ASP A 150 -15.29 -4.68 -2.77
N LEU A 151 -14.30 -5.30 -3.42
CA LEU A 151 -13.50 -6.34 -2.81
C LEU A 151 -12.72 -5.82 -1.60
N TRP A 152 -12.13 -4.63 -1.72
CA TRP A 152 -11.40 -3.99 -0.63
C TRP A 152 -12.32 -3.76 0.59
N VAL A 153 -13.49 -3.18 0.36
CA VAL A 153 -14.50 -2.96 1.42
C VAL A 153 -14.89 -4.30 2.05
N LYS A 154 -15.19 -5.32 1.24
CA LYS A 154 -15.54 -6.66 1.73
C LYS A 154 -14.46 -7.26 2.64
N LYS A 155 -13.18 -6.99 2.35
CA LYS A 155 -12.06 -7.52 3.15
C LYS A 155 -11.78 -6.75 4.45
N THR A 156 -12.28 -5.51 4.56
CA THR A 156 -11.96 -4.61 5.68
C THR A 156 -13.16 -4.23 6.53
N LYS A 157 -14.36 -4.35 6.01
CA LYS A 157 -15.61 -3.91 6.64
C LYS A 157 -15.80 -4.45 8.07
N GLU A 158 -15.63 -5.75 8.27
CA GLU A 158 -15.85 -6.37 9.58
C GLU A 158 -14.89 -5.80 10.64
N LEU A 159 -13.64 -5.59 10.25
CA LEU A 159 -12.65 -4.97 11.14
C LEU A 159 -13.03 -3.52 11.46
N ILE A 160 -13.39 -2.74 10.45
CA ILE A 160 -13.80 -1.34 10.64
C ILE A 160 -15.02 -1.26 11.57
N LEU A 161 -16.06 -2.06 11.33
CA LEU A 161 -17.25 -2.10 12.17
C LEU A 161 -16.94 -2.52 13.60
N SER A 162 -15.97 -3.41 13.83
CA SER A 162 -15.55 -3.81 15.17
C SER A 162 -14.91 -2.66 15.98
N LEU A 163 -14.39 -1.63 15.30
CA LEU A 163 -13.80 -0.45 15.94
C LEU A 163 -14.85 0.59 16.33
N GLU A 164 -16.04 0.56 15.70
CA GLU A 164 -17.10 1.55 15.90
C GLU A 164 -17.97 1.29 17.16
N ASN A 165 -17.75 0.19 17.87
CA ASN A 165 -18.54 -0.19 19.04
C ASN A 165 -18.34 0.79 20.22
N GLY A 166 -18.92 1.99 20.14
CA GLY A 166 -19.18 2.83 21.31
C GLY A 166 -18.97 4.34 21.20
N ASN A 167 -18.32 4.88 20.22
CA ASN A 167 -18.19 6.35 20.01
C ASN A 167 -17.86 6.67 18.57
N TRP A 168 -18.25 7.88 18.12
CA TRP A 168 -17.90 8.43 16.81
C TRP A 168 -16.39 8.33 16.56
N THR A 169 -16.02 7.44 15.67
CA THR A 169 -14.64 7.03 15.46
C THR A 169 -14.13 7.73 14.21
N PHE A 170 -13.14 8.58 14.37
CA PHE A 170 -12.38 9.08 13.22
C PHE A 170 -11.45 7.97 12.74
N ILE A 171 -11.73 7.43 11.56
CA ILE A 171 -10.85 6.49 10.87
C ILE A 171 -10.10 7.25 9.80
N PHE A 172 -8.76 7.23 9.87
CA PHE A 172 -7.92 7.80 8.82
C PHE A 172 -7.49 6.69 7.87
N LEU A 173 -7.94 6.81 6.64
CA LEU A 173 -7.50 5.92 5.57
C LEU A 173 -6.34 6.58 4.82
N VAL A 174 -5.13 6.12 5.04
CA VAL A 174 -3.96 6.53 4.27
C VAL A 174 -3.77 5.51 3.16
N MET A 175 -4.52 5.71 2.09
CA MET A 175 -4.30 4.99 0.84
C MET A 175 -3.59 5.90 -0.14
N VAL A 176 -2.45 5.47 -0.62
CA VAL A 176 -1.74 6.16 -1.68
C VAL A 176 -1.66 5.22 -2.87
N TYR A 177 -2.60 5.41 -3.77
CA TYR A 177 -2.50 4.99 -5.15
C TYR A 177 -2.07 6.18 -6.01
N PHE A 178 -1.49 5.87 -7.16
CA PHE A 178 -1.00 6.83 -8.17
C PHE A 178 -1.94 8.00 -8.42
#